data_3afb5e128a8c57112bf19e3c2e5801be
#
_entry.id   3afb5e128a8c57112bf19e3c2e5801be
#
_cell.length_a   1.000
_cell.length_b   1.000
_cell.length_c   1.000
_cell.angle_alpha   90.00
_cell.angle_beta   90.00
_cell.angle_gamma   90.00
#
_symmetry.space_group_name_H-M   'P 1'
#
loop_
_entity.id
_entity.type
_entity.pdbx_description
1 polymer ?
#
loop_
_entity_poly.entity_id
_entity_poly.type
_entity_poly.pdbx_seq_one_letter_code
_entity_poly.pdbx_strand_id
1 'polypeptide(L)'
;MDLTEEVTGKRELPGFSENVIFDEEVICYLHPLHEMVMKGLCDFGKEENLLLLISMLIQRYGQPFENCIPECRGEIEKACRFMEQHFAERIYLDQICRYAGLSKSTLLRAFTKSKGVTPYSYLENIRIGEAKKMLEQGFPPIEAALRTGFSDQSHFTNYFNRFISLSPFLFS
;
A
#
# COMPACT_ATOMS: atom_id res chain seq x y z
N MET A 1 11.48 -15.97 5.83
CA MET A 1 11.14 -15.06 6.93
C MET A 1 9.71 -15.38 7.32
N ASP A 2 9.43 -15.55 8.59
CA ASP A 2 8.09 -15.97 9.05
C ASP A 2 7.18 -14.72 9.05
N LEU A 3 6.04 -14.78 8.35
CA LEU A 3 5.07 -13.70 8.29
C LEU A 3 4.54 -13.31 9.68
N THR A 4 4.45 -14.29 10.58
CA THR A 4 4.01 -14.04 11.94
C THR A 4 5.04 -13.21 12.71
N GLU A 5 6.33 -13.52 12.59
CA GLU A 5 7.42 -12.73 13.18
C GLU A 5 7.45 -11.31 12.62
N GLU A 6 7.16 -11.16 11.33
CA GLU A 6 7.10 -9.86 10.65
C GLU A 6 5.96 -8.97 11.15
N VAL A 7 4.80 -9.56 11.44
CA VAL A 7 3.60 -8.83 11.89
C VAL A 7 3.60 -8.61 13.40
N THR A 8 3.99 -9.59 14.20
CA THR A 8 3.89 -9.55 15.67
C THR A 8 5.18 -9.16 16.37
N GLY A 9 6.33 -9.29 15.69
CA GLY A 9 7.65 -9.20 16.28
C GLY A 9 8.02 -10.39 17.16
N LYS A 10 7.23 -11.48 17.16
CA LYS A 10 7.43 -12.71 17.96
C LYS A 10 7.40 -13.91 17.04
N ARG A 11 8.18 -14.95 17.42
CA ARG A 11 8.22 -16.24 16.68
C ARG A 11 7.08 -17.20 17.01
N GLU A 12 6.29 -16.89 18.02
CA GLU A 12 5.17 -17.73 18.43
C GLU A 12 3.98 -17.51 17.50
N LEU A 13 3.39 -18.61 17.04
CA LEU A 13 2.17 -18.57 16.24
C LEU A 13 1.01 -18.07 17.12
N PRO A 14 0.23 -17.07 16.67
CA PRO A 14 -0.97 -16.65 17.38
C PRO A 14 -1.99 -17.80 17.39
N GLY A 15 -2.52 -18.11 18.58
CA GLY A 15 -3.68 -18.99 18.67
C GLY A 15 -4.94 -18.25 18.18
N PHE A 16 -5.72 -18.89 17.32
CA PHE A 16 -7.04 -18.40 16.93
C PHE A 16 -8.11 -19.13 17.73
N SER A 17 -9.12 -18.40 18.21
CA SER A 17 -10.21 -18.96 19.00
C SER A 17 -11.28 -19.66 18.15
N GLU A 18 -11.37 -19.32 16.87
CA GLU A 18 -12.39 -19.82 15.95
C GLU A 18 -11.76 -20.29 14.63
N ASN A 19 -12.31 -21.39 14.08
CA ASN A 19 -11.84 -21.97 12.82
C ASN A 19 -12.55 -21.39 11.59
N VAL A 20 -13.68 -20.75 11.77
CA VAL A 20 -14.48 -20.11 10.70
C VAL A 20 -14.92 -18.74 11.17
N ILE A 21 -14.62 -17.73 10.37
CA ILE A 21 -14.90 -16.33 10.68
C ILE A 21 -15.76 -15.76 9.55
N PHE A 22 -16.91 -15.15 9.92
CA PHE A 22 -17.73 -14.34 9.00
C PHE A 22 -17.56 -12.89 9.38
N ASP A 23 -16.72 -12.16 8.63
CA ASP A 23 -16.39 -10.77 8.92
C ASP A 23 -16.31 -9.98 7.60
N GLU A 24 -17.21 -9.00 7.45
CA GLU A 24 -17.27 -8.15 6.26
C GLU A 24 -16.01 -7.32 6.07
N GLU A 25 -15.34 -6.95 7.15
CA GLU A 25 -14.10 -6.19 7.11
C GLU A 25 -12.92 -7.03 6.57
N VAL A 26 -12.89 -8.33 6.90
CA VAL A 26 -11.95 -9.29 6.30
C VAL A 26 -12.15 -9.35 4.79
N ILE A 27 -13.40 -9.38 4.34
CA ILE A 27 -13.75 -9.40 2.92
C ILE A 27 -13.25 -8.12 2.22
N CYS A 28 -13.35 -6.96 2.88
CA CYS A 28 -12.86 -5.69 2.35
C CYS A 28 -11.35 -5.67 2.08
N TYR A 29 -10.55 -6.42 2.83
CA TYR A 29 -9.10 -6.59 2.57
C TYR A 29 -8.81 -7.74 1.60
N LEU A 30 -9.56 -8.83 1.70
CA LEU A 30 -9.34 -10.03 0.88
C LEU A 30 -9.69 -9.79 -0.59
N HIS A 31 -10.79 -9.09 -0.87
CA HIS A 31 -11.25 -8.85 -2.24
C HIS A 31 -10.24 -8.02 -3.07
N PRO A 32 -9.72 -6.87 -2.61
CA PRO A 32 -8.68 -6.14 -3.33
C PRO A 32 -7.40 -6.96 -3.52
N LEU A 33 -6.99 -7.73 -2.52
CA LEU A 33 -5.82 -8.61 -2.62
C LEU A 33 -6.03 -9.66 -3.73
N HIS A 34 -7.18 -10.32 -3.76
CA HIS A 34 -7.53 -11.29 -4.80
C HIS A 34 -7.50 -10.65 -6.19
N GLU A 35 -8.12 -9.48 -6.35
CA GLU A 35 -8.11 -8.73 -7.61
C GLU A 35 -6.67 -8.41 -8.08
N MET A 36 -5.81 -7.93 -7.17
CA MET A 36 -4.40 -7.61 -7.47
C MET A 36 -3.60 -8.85 -7.88
N VAL A 37 -3.87 -10.01 -7.25
CA VAL A 37 -3.21 -11.28 -7.60
C VAL A 37 -3.66 -11.75 -8.98
N MET A 38 -4.97 -11.76 -9.23
CA MET A 38 -5.53 -12.24 -10.51
C MET A 38 -5.13 -11.36 -11.70
N LYS A 39 -5.00 -10.06 -11.49
CA LYS A 39 -4.58 -9.10 -12.53
C LYS A 39 -3.07 -8.95 -12.67
N GLY A 40 -2.27 -9.64 -11.87
CA GLY A 40 -0.80 -9.54 -11.89
C GLY A 40 -0.27 -8.15 -11.57
N LEU A 41 -1.01 -7.37 -10.77
CA LEU A 41 -0.69 -5.98 -10.43
C LEU A 41 0.56 -5.87 -9.53
N CYS A 42 0.88 -4.64 -9.15
CA CYS A 42 2.08 -4.27 -8.40
C CYS A 42 2.31 -5.13 -7.14
N ASP A 43 3.53 -5.67 -7.03
CA ASP A 43 3.91 -6.54 -5.91
C ASP A 43 3.87 -5.80 -4.56
N PHE A 44 4.22 -4.51 -4.54
CA PHE A 44 4.13 -3.68 -3.33
C PHE A 44 2.70 -3.64 -2.77
N GLY A 45 1.70 -3.34 -3.60
CA GLY A 45 0.31 -3.30 -3.15
C GLY A 45 -0.22 -4.65 -2.67
N LYS A 46 0.19 -5.75 -3.33
CA LYS A 46 -0.16 -7.11 -2.90
C LYS A 46 0.44 -7.44 -1.53
N GLU A 47 1.72 -7.15 -1.34
CA GLU A 47 2.43 -7.39 -0.08
C GLU A 47 1.85 -6.55 1.06
N GLU A 48 1.58 -5.27 0.82
CA GLU A 48 0.95 -4.37 1.78
C GLU A 48 -0.43 -4.88 2.20
N ASN A 49 -1.31 -5.21 1.26
CA ASN A 49 -2.65 -5.70 1.57
C ASN A 49 -2.63 -7.03 2.32
N LEU A 50 -1.72 -7.94 1.96
CA LEU A 50 -1.56 -9.20 2.69
C LEU A 50 -1.13 -8.97 4.14
N LEU A 51 -0.14 -8.10 4.37
CA LEU A 51 0.33 -7.78 5.72
C LEU A 51 -0.73 -7.07 6.56
N LEU A 52 -1.51 -6.17 5.95
CA LEU A 52 -2.63 -5.51 6.63
C LEU A 52 -3.72 -6.50 7.00
N LEU A 53 -4.08 -7.42 6.10
CA LEU A 53 -5.05 -8.50 6.36
C LEU A 53 -4.58 -9.38 7.52
N ILE A 54 -3.33 -9.86 7.49
CA ILE A 54 -2.76 -10.69 8.55
C ILE A 54 -2.72 -9.92 9.87
N SER A 55 -2.31 -8.66 9.85
CA SER A 55 -2.25 -7.80 11.04
C SER A 55 -3.64 -7.65 11.67
N MET A 56 -4.67 -7.42 10.85
CA MET A 56 -6.04 -7.28 11.30
C MET A 56 -6.57 -8.59 11.89
N LEU A 57 -6.33 -9.73 11.24
CA LEU A 57 -6.74 -11.05 11.74
C LEU A 57 -6.11 -11.37 13.09
N ILE A 58 -4.80 -11.10 13.24
CA ILE A 58 -4.09 -11.34 14.51
C ILE A 58 -4.60 -10.41 15.62
N GLN A 59 -4.85 -9.14 15.32
CA GLN A 59 -5.36 -8.19 16.31
C GLN A 59 -6.78 -8.51 16.79
N ARG A 60 -7.62 -8.99 15.90
CA ARG A 60 -9.05 -9.20 16.18
C ARG A 60 -9.36 -10.58 16.75
N TYR A 61 -8.68 -11.61 16.25
CA TYR A 61 -8.96 -13.02 16.54
C TYR A 61 -7.81 -13.76 17.20
N GLY A 62 -6.61 -13.15 17.22
CA GLY A 62 -5.45 -13.70 17.92
C GLY A 62 -5.49 -13.39 19.42
N GLN A 63 -4.62 -14.07 20.17
CA GLN A 63 -4.43 -13.72 21.58
C GLN A 63 -3.89 -12.29 21.72
N PRO A 64 -4.32 -11.53 22.77
CA PRO A 64 -3.88 -10.15 22.96
C PRO A 64 -2.35 -10.05 23.04
N PHE A 65 -1.77 -9.19 22.22
CA PHE A 65 -0.37 -8.81 22.35
C PHE A 65 -0.25 -7.28 22.39
N GLU A 66 0.71 -6.77 23.17
CA GLU A 66 0.91 -5.33 23.30
C GLU A 66 1.36 -4.72 21.97
N ASN A 67 0.49 -3.92 21.37
CA ASN A 67 0.72 -3.18 20.15
C ASN A 67 1.13 -1.74 20.46
N CYS A 68 2.32 -1.53 20.96
CA CYS A 68 2.88 -0.18 21.04
C CYS A 68 3.38 0.23 19.64
N ILE A 69 2.71 1.20 19.01
CA ILE A 69 3.18 1.78 17.75
C ILE A 69 4.16 2.89 18.12
N PRO A 70 5.47 2.73 17.86
CA PRO A 70 6.45 3.74 18.19
C PRO A 70 6.21 5.02 17.38
N GLU A 71 6.59 6.16 17.95
CA GLU A 71 6.64 7.42 17.20
C GLU A 71 7.85 7.39 16.27
N CYS A 72 7.60 7.11 14.99
CA CYS A 72 8.61 7.00 13.93
C CYS A 72 8.52 8.19 12.96
N ARG A 73 8.38 9.41 13.47
CA ARG A 73 8.11 10.60 12.64
C ARG A 73 9.20 10.83 11.59
N GLY A 74 10.45 10.78 12.01
CA GLY A 74 11.60 10.98 11.09
C GLY A 74 11.72 9.86 10.05
N GLU A 75 11.47 8.63 10.45
CA GLU A 75 11.49 7.45 9.58
C GLU A 75 10.34 7.49 8.56
N ILE A 76 9.16 7.93 8.96
CA ILE A 76 8.03 8.12 8.05
C ILE A 76 8.31 9.22 7.04
N GLU A 77 8.94 10.32 7.44
CA GLU A 77 9.36 11.38 6.51
C GLU A 77 10.42 10.89 5.50
N LYS A 78 11.34 10.01 5.92
CA LYS A 78 12.27 9.34 5.00
C LYS A 78 11.50 8.46 4.00
N ALA A 79 10.55 7.66 4.47
CA ALA A 79 9.71 6.83 3.59
C ALA A 79 8.97 7.68 2.54
N CYS A 80 8.35 8.79 2.94
CA CYS A 80 7.70 9.72 2.02
C CYS A 80 8.67 10.25 0.96
N ARG A 81 9.82 10.75 1.43
CA ARG A 81 10.87 11.30 0.53
C ARG A 81 11.38 10.27 -0.47
N PHE A 82 11.57 9.03 -0.03
CA PHE A 82 11.96 7.95 -0.95
C PHE A 82 10.89 7.74 -2.03
N MET A 83 9.62 7.66 -1.67
CA MET A 83 8.53 7.49 -2.63
C MET A 83 8.38 8.69 -3.57
N GLU A 84 8.56 9.91 -3.07
CA GLU A 84 8.53 11.14 -3.88
C GLU A 84 9.68 11.22 -4.90
N GLN A 85 10.85 10.68 -4.56
CA GLN A 85 12.01 10.68 -5.44
C GLN A 85 11.98 9.58 -6.50
N HIS A 86 11.32 8.46 -6.21
CA HIS A 86 11.34 7.24 -7.03
C HIS A 86 9.96 6.84 -7.58
N PHE A 87 8.94 7.71 -7.50
CA PHE A 87 7.55 7.36 -7.84
C PHE A 87 7.37 6.76 -9.24
N ALA A 88 8.20 7.18 -10.19
CA ALA A 88 8.16 6.70 -11.58
C ALA A 88 8.74 5.28 -11.75
N GLU A 89 9.47 4.79 -10.75
CA GLU A 89 10.12 3.49 -10.78
C GLU A 89 9.23 2.40 -10.17
N ARG A 90 9.59 1.14 -10.41
CA ARG A 90 8.98 0.03 -9.68
C ARG A 90 9.53 -0.03 -8.26
N ILE A 91 8.72 0.38 -7.30
CA ILE A 91 9.06 0.37 -5.87
C ILE A 91 8.54 -0.90 -5.21
N TYR A 92 9.37 -1.48 -4.33
CA TYR A 92 9.03 -2.60 -3.45
C TYR A 92 9.00 -2.12 -1.99
N LEU A 93 8.14 -2.71 -1.18
CA LEU A 93 8.00 -2.37 0.23
C LEU A 93 9.33 -2.49 1.00
N ASP A 94 10.13 -3.52 0.70
CA ASP A 94 11.46 -3.72 1.27
C ASP A 94 12.43 -2.55 1.03
N GLN A 95 12.34 -1.88 -0.11
CA GLN A 95 13.20 -0.74 -0.41
C GLN A 95 12.86 0.45 0.50
N ILE A 96 11.57 0.70 0.68
CA ILE A 96 11.09 1.75 1.59
C ILE A 96 11.49 1.43 3.03
N CYS A 97 11.30 0.17 3.47
CA CYS A 97 11.68 -0.28 4.80
C CYS A 97 13.17 -0.10 5.07
N ARG A 98 14.03 -0.52 4.15
CA ARG A 98 15.49 -0.36 4.27
C ARG A 98 15.90 1.11 4.32
N TYR A 99 15.31 1.95 3.48
CA TYR A 99 15.63 3.39 3.46
C TYR A 99 15.17 4.11 4.73
N ALA A 100 13.99 3.76 5.23
CA ALA A 100 13.42 4.32 6.45
C ALA A 100 14.05 3.74 7.73
N GLY A 101 14.64 2.53 7.68
CA GLY A 101 15.16 1.83 8.84
C GLY A 101 14.07 1.19 9.70
N LEU A 102 12.96 0.76 9.09
CA LEU A 102 11.80 0.16 9.77
C LEU A 102 11.52 -1.24 9.25
N SER A 103 10.94 -2.10 10.10
CA SER A 103 10.32 -3.34 9.65
C SER A 103 9.04 -3.03 8.86
N LYS A 104 8.58 -3.96 8.00
CA LYS A 104 7.36 -3.79 7.21
C LYS A 104 6.15 -3.49 8.08
N SER A 105 5.93 -4.28 9.10
CA SER A 105 4.81 -4.12 10.02
C SER A 105 4.86 -2.78 10.77
N THR A 106 6.03 -2.34 11.22
CA THR A 106 6.21 -1.03 11.87
C THR A 106 5.94 0.10 10.88
N LEU A 107 6.49 0.02 9.66
CA LEU A 107 6.26 1.00 8.62
C LEU A 107 4.77 1.15 8.32
N LEU A 108 4.07 0.05 8.02
CA LEU A 108 2.64 0.10 7.67
C LEU A 108 1.81 0.75 8.77
N ARG A 109 1.98 0.32 10.02
CA ARG A 109 1.22 0.86 11.16
C ARG A 109 1.55 2.31 11.47
N ALA A 110 2.83 2.65 11.56
CA ALA A 110 3.27 4.01 11.88
C ALA A 110 2.94 4.99 10.75
N PHE A 111 3.08 4.56 9.49
CA PHE A 111 2.75 5.36 8.31
C PHE A 111 1.25 5.67 8.26
N THR A 112 0.40 4.65 8.38
CA THR A 112 -1.06 4.83 8.36
C THR A 112 -1.53 5.71 9.52
N LYS A 113 -0.95 5.52 10.73
CA LYS A 113 -1.24 6.37 11.88
C LYS A 113 -0.83 7.84 11.64
N SER A 114 0.32 8.06 11.00
CA SER A 114 0.87 9.40 10.76
C SER A 114 0.24 10.12 9.57
N LYS A 115 -0.05 9.43 8.48
CA LYS A 115 -0.49 10.00 7.20
C LYS A 115 -1.98 9.79 6.91
N GLY A 116 -2.67 8.92 7.65
CA GLY A 116 -4.09 8.60 7.43
C GLY A 116 -4.35 7.69 6.21
N VAL A 117 -3.30 7.32 5.49
CA VAL A 117 -3.36 6.44 4.30
C VAL A 117 -2.21 5.44 4.34
N THR A 118 -2.33 4.32 3.62
CA THR A 118 -1.26 3.34 3.53
C THR A 118 -0.09 3.85 2.66
N PRO A 119 1.13 3.31 2.83
CA PRO A 119 2.26 3.66 1.97
C PRO A 119 1.99 3.48 0.47
N TYR A 120 1.30 2.40 0.09
CA TYR A 120 0.94 2.17 -1.29
C TYR A 120 -0.04 3.23 -1.82
N SER A 121 -1.11 3.53 -1.06
CA SER A 121 -2.05 4.59 -1.42
C SER A 121 -1.38 5.97 -1.51
N TYR A 122 -0.38 6.23 -0.66
CA TYR A 122 0.41 7.46 -0.72
C TYR A 122 1.22 7.55 -2.02
N LEU A 123 1.90 6.46 -2.41
CA LEU A 123 2.63 6.39 -3.69
C LEU A 123 1.70 6.60 -4.89
N GLU A 124 0.53 5.97 -4.88
CA GLU A 124 -0.48 6.13 -5.93
C GLU A 124 -0.96 7.58 -6.04
N ASN A 125 -1.16 8.27 -4.91
CA ASN A 125 -1.52 9.69 -4.89
C ASN A 125 -0.44 10.57 -5.55
N ILE A 126 0.84 10.30 -5.27
CA ILE A 126 1.95 11.01 -5.92
C ILE A 126 1.89 10.79 -7.44
N ARG A 127 1.78 9.54 -7.88
CA ARG A 127 1.72 9.17 -9.29
C ARG A 127 0.57 9.84 -10.03
N ILE A 128 -0.62 9.84 -9.44
CA ILE A 128 -1.79 10.51 -10.01
C ILE A 128 -1.60 12.02 -10.09
N GLY A 129 -1.01 12.63 -9.05
CA GLY A 129 -0.71 14.06 -9.04
C GLY A 129 0.26 14.46 -10.16
N GLU A 130 1.31 13.67 -10.38
CA GLU A 130 2.26 13.92 -11.47
C GLU A 130 1.65 13.63 -12.85
N ALA A 131 0.88 12.56 -13.00
CA ALA A 131 0.17 12.26 -14.24
C ALA A 131 -0.82 13.39 -14.61
N LYS A 132 -1.54 13.94 -13.63
CA LYS A 132 -2.41 15.08 -13.85
C LYS A 132 -1.68 16.28 -14.44
N LYS A 133 -0.51 16.63 -13.88
CA LYS A 133 0.32 17.73 -14.41
C LYS A 133 0.75 17.49 -15.87
N MET A 134 1.08 16.23 -16.19
CA MET A 134 1.45 15.86 -17.57
C MET A 134 0.27 15.98 -18.52
N LEU A 135 -0.92 15.55 -18.13
CA LEU A 135 -2.13 15.71 -18.94
C LEU A 135 -2.46 17.20 -19.18
N GLU A 136 -2.32 18.05 -18.16
CA GLU A 136 -2.48 19.51 -18.28
C GLU A 136 -1.45 20.14 -19.25
N GLN A 137 -0.31 19.51 -19.44
CA GLN A 137 0.71 19.89 -20.43
C GLN A 137 0.46 19.30 -21.82
N GLY A 138 -0.63 18.54 -22.02
CA GLY A 138 -1.01 17.93 -23.29
C GLY A 138 -0.35 16.59 -23.60
N PHE A 139 0.26 15.91 -22.60
CA PHE A 139 0.76 14.56 -22.81
C PHE A 139 -0.40 13.57 -22.98
N PRO A 140 -0.28 12.59 -23.88
CA PRO A 140 -1.27 11.54 -24.01
C PRO A 140 -1.43 10.71 -22.71
N PRO A 141 -2.65 10.27 -22.35
CA PRO A 141 -2.90 9.51 -21.13
C PRO A 141 -2.01 8.25 -20.96
N ILE A 142 -1.71 7.58 -22.06
CA ILE A 142 -0.86 6.39 -22.06
C ILE A 142 0.60 6.75 -21.66
N GLU A 143 1.10 7.86 -22.16
CA GLU A 143 2.44 8.36 -21.86
C GLU A 143 2.53 8.86 -20.42
N ALA A 144 1.53 9.59 -19.94
CA ALA A 144 1.42 10.03 -18.56
C ALA A 144 1.42 8.83 -17.59
N ALA A 145 0.66 7.77 -17.89
CA ALA A 145 0.65 6.54 -17.11
C ALA A 145 2.04 5.89 -17.00
N LEU A 146 2.70 5.68 -18.14
CA LEU A 146 4.02 5.02 -18.20
C LEU A 146 5.10 5.83 -17.47
N ARG A 147 5.14 7.14 -17.67
CA ARG A 147 6.13 8.04 -17.04
C ARG A 147 5.94 8.20 -15.54
N THR A 148 4.74 7.93 -15.03
CA THR A 148 4.44 8.01 -13.61
C THR A 148 4.45 6.66 -12.89
N GLY A 149 4.91 5.58 -13.56
CA GLY A 149 5.18 4.29 -12.95
C GLY A 149 3.95 3.38 -12.84
N PHE A 150 2.88 3.64 -13.59
CA PHE A 150 1.80 2.67 -13.74
C PHE A 150 2.20 1.55 -14.69
N SER A 151 1.88 0.32 -14.33
CA SER A 151 2.21 -0.88 -15.13
C SER A 151 1.35 -1.01 -16.38
N ASP A 152 0.12 -0.50 -16.33
CA ASP A 152 -0.83 -0.56 -17.43
C ASP A 152 -1.85 0.59 -17.39
N GLN A 153 -2.45 0.83 -18.55
CA GLN A 153 -3.41 1.92 -18.75
C GLN A 153 -4.72 1.70 -17.99
N SER A 154 -5.16 0.44 -17.82
CA SER A 154 -6.42 0.14 -17.14
C SER A 154 -6.31 0.46 -15.65
N HIS A 155 -5.19 0.08 -15.03
CA HIS A 155 -4.88 0.41 -13.64
C HIS A 155 -4.82 1.93 -13.44
N PHE A 156 -4.07 2.63 -14.31
CA PHE A 156 -4.02 4.10 -14.30
C PHE A 156 -5.41 4.73 -14.42
N THR A 157 -6.21 4.32 -15.42
CA THR A 157 -7.53 4.88 -15.66
C THR A 157 -8.47 4.69 -14.47
N ASN A 158 -8.47 3.51 -13.86
CA ASN A 158 -9.29 3.22 -12.69
C ASN A 158 -8.89 4.09 -11.48
N TYR A 159 -7.58 4.23 -11.22
CA TYR A 159 -7.10 5.09 -10.14
C TYR A 159 -7.35 6.56 -10.42
N PHE A 160 -7.07 7.03 -11.63
CA PHE A 160 -7.31 8.42 -12.01
C PHE A 160 -8.78 8.79 -11.86
N ASN A 161 -9.71 7.94 -12.34
CA ASN A 161 -11.14 8.15 -12.17
C ASN A 161 -11.55 8.21 -10.69
N ARG A 162 -10.96 7.34 -9.86
CA ARG A 162 -11.25 7.30 -8.43
C ARG A 162 -10.80 8.57 -7.69
N PHE A 163 -9.66 9.15 -8.07
CA PHE A 163 -9.09 10.32 -7.40
C PHE A 163 -9.56 11.65 -7.98
N ILE A 164 -9.73 11.74 -9.29
CA ILE A 164 -10.06 12.99 -10.00
C ILE A 164 -11.56 13.06 -10.35
N SER A 165 -12.27 11.92 -10.28
CA SER A 165 -13.69 11.79 -10.68
C SER A 165 -13.94 12.08 -12.17
N LEU A 166 -12.90 12.10 -12.98
CA LEU A 166 -12.93 12.29 -14.43
C LEU A 166 -12.01 11.30 -15.11
N SER A 167 -12.37 10.88 -16.34
CA SER A 167 -11.48 10.04 -17.13
C SER A 167 -10.24 10.83 -17.58
N PRO A 168 -9.02 10.20 -17.57
CA PRO A 168 -7.81 10.83 -18.11
C PRO A 168 -7.97 11.31 -19.54
N PHE A 169 -8.84 10.65 -20.34
CA PHE A 169 -9.14 11.01 -21.74
C PHE A 169 -10.05 12.25 -21.88
N LEU A 170 -10.79 12.61 -20.83
CA LEU A 170 -11.61 13.82 -20.79
C LEU A 170 -10.87 14.99 -20.15
N PHE A 171 -9.72 14.69 -19.55
CA PHE A 171 -8.92 15.67 -18.83
C PHE A 171 -7.82 16.30 -19.68
N SER A 172 -7.43 15.60 -20.78
CA SER A 172 -6.39 16.02 -21.74
C SER A 172 -6.95 16.94 -22.84
#